data_a1530a5096c94c4cbdcbce0e1f45286b
#
_entry.id   a1530a5096c94c4cbdcbce0e1f45286b
#
_cell.length_a   1.000
_cell.length_b   1.000
_cell.length_c   1.000
_cell.angle_alpha   90.00
_cell.angle_beta   90.00
_cell.angle_gamma   90.00
#
_symmetry.space_group_name_H-M   'P 1'
#
loop_
_entity.id
_entity.type
_entity.pdbx_description
1 polymer ?
#
loop_
_entity_poly.entity_id
_entity_poly.type
_entity_poly.pdbx_seq_one_letter_code
_entity_poly.pdbx_strand_id
1 'polypeptide(L)'
;MKKLLLILCLGVLIASCGDGKGVELKEPKANKKVEKENTQTEAYEVELSAGHYVVGVDIPAGIYDITAIKGTGNVSSSNMYDGGINQVMGTQDDGVSVKEFKNLKLDKKDISITVNGTAVIKLSSKAAQTKNLKPKENPAKKEYTFSSGNYVVGKDIERGIYDIIAVKGNGNISSDNMFDGGINEVFGTSGDELYVKEFKNAYFNDNVQLTVSGVTIKLVPSK
;
A
#
# COMPACT_ATOMS: atom_id res chain seq x y z
N MET A 1 -20.16 -41.08 -23.04
CA MET A 1 -21.50 -41.05 -23.70
C MET A 1 -22.36 -40.01 -23.01
N LYS A 2 -23.01 -39.12 -23.79
CA LYS A 2 -24.15 -38.21 -23.47
C LYS A 2 -23.81 -36.99 -22.58
N LYS A 3 -24.25 -35.77 -22.87
CA LYS A 3 -24.80 -35.11 -24.09
C LYS A 3 -24.63 -33.59 -23.89
N LEU A 4 -24.23 -32.94 -24.94
CA LEU A 4 -24.26 -31.51 -25.19
C LEU A 4 -25.71 -31.00 -25.19
N LEU A 5 -26.00 -29.91 -24.48
CA LEU A 5 -27.26 -29.18 -24.64
C LEU A 5 -26.99 -27.72 -24.97
N LEU A 6 -27.14 -27.43 -26.25
CA LEU A 6 -27.14 -26.11 -26.85
C LEU A 6 -28.55 -25.56 -26.74
N ILE A 7 -28.76 -24.43 -26.08
CA ILE A 7 -30.05 -23.70 -26.13
C ILE A 7 -29.85 -22.42 -26.94
N LEU A 8 -30.39 -22.47 -28.14
CA LEU A 8 -30.55 -21.36 -29.08
C LEU A 8 -31.88 -20.68 -28.76
N CYS A 9 -31.89 -19.44 -28.29
CA CYS A 9 -33.14 -18.65 -28.22
C CYS A 9 -33.17 -17.65 -29.36
N LEU A 10 -34.09 -17.93 -30.26
CA LEU A 10 -34.42 -17.19 -31.45
C LEU A 10 -35.25 -15.96 -31.10
N GLY A 11 -34.91 -14.79 -31.68
CA GLY A 11 -35.61 -13.54 -31.48
C GLY A 11 -36.97 -13.50 -32.10
N VAL A 12 -37.87 -12.74 -31.51
CA VAL A 12 -39.12 -12.30 -32.10
C VAL A 12 -39.11 -10.80 -32.22
N LEU A 13 -39.05 -10.32 -33.46
CA LEU A 13 -39.32 -8.93 -33.85
C LEU A 13 -40.81 -8.73 -33.85
N ILE A 14 -41.34 -7.82 -33.03
CA ILE A 14 -42.70 -7.29 -33.20
C ILE A 14 -42.56 -5.81 -33.55
N ALA A 15 -42.87 -5.49 -34.79
CA ALA A 15 -43.07 -4.12 -35.24
C ALA A 15 -44.49 -3.67 -34.84
N SER A 16 -44.62 -2.59 -34.08
CA SER A 16 -45.85 -1.88 -33.86
C SER A 16 -45.63 -0.41 -34.15
N CYS A 17 -46.24 0.10 -35.20
CA CYS A 17 -46.40 1.52 -35.46
C CYS A 17 -47.40 2.13 -34.48
N GLY A 18 -47.05 3.24 -33.83
CA GLY A 18 -47.92 4.04 -33.02
C GLY A 18 -47.27 5.38 -32.73
N ASP A 19 -47.81 6.46 -33.29
CA ASP A 19 -47.43 7.85 -33.04
C ASP A 19 -47.50 8.19 -31.54
N GLY A 20 -46.42 8.69 -30.99
CA GLY A 20 -46.40 9.17 -29.61
C GLY A 20 -45.11 9.92 -29.31
N LYS A 21 -45.26 11.24 -29.11
CA LYS A 21 -44.24 12.24 -28.82
C LYS A 21 -43.11 11.72 -27.95
N GLY A 22 -41.89 11.74 -28.50
CA GLY A 22 -40.68 11.38 -27.77
C GLY A 22 -40.40 12.32 -26.59
N VAL A 23 -40.38 11.78 -25.39
CA VAL A 23 -39.80 12.43 -24.24
C VAL A 23 -38.29 12.07 -24.25
N GLU A 24 -37.48 13.04 -24.62
CA GLU A 24 -36.03 12.95 -24.61
C GLU A 24 -35.57 12.93 -23.16
N LEU A 25 -35.25 11.74 -22.63
CA LEU A 25 -34.57 11.56 -21.36
C LEU A 25 -33.15 12.07 -21.53
N LYS A 26 -32.88 13.31 -21.13
CA LYS A 26 -31.53 13.83 -20.98
C LYS A 26 -30.84 13.10 -19.84
N GLU A 27 -29.94 12.18 -20.19
CA GLU A 27 -28.99 11.65 -19.23
C GLU A 27 -28.16 12.80 -18.63
N PRO A 28 -27.96 12.84 -17.30
CA PRO A 28 -27.07 13.82 -16.69
C PRO A 28 -25.64 13.51 -17.12
N LYS A 29 -25.08 14.34 -18.01
CA LYS A 29 -23.62 14.31 -18.30
C LYS A 29 -22.88 14.70 -17.02
N ALA A 30 -22.45 13.70 -16.26
CA ALA A 30 -21.46 13.89 -15.23
C ALA A 30 -20.17 14.35 -15.90
N ASN A 31 -19.88 15.65 -15.84
CA ASN A 31 -18.59 16.22 -16.20
C ASN A 31 -17.56 15.71 -15.20
N LYS A 32 -17.01 14.50 -15.42
CA LYS A 32 -15.74 14.09 -14.81
C LYS A 32 -14.67 15.02 -15.39
N LYS A 33 -14.25 15.99 -14.59
CA LYS A 33 -13.07 16.81 -14.86
C LYS A 33 -11.90 15.85 -14.96
N VAL A 34 -11.51 15.50 -16.18
CA VAL A 34 -10.27 14.72 -16.43
C VAL A 34 -9.14 15.69 -16.13
N GLU A 35 -8.56 15.60 -14.96
CA GLU A 35 -7.29 16.28 -14.67
C GLU A 35 -6.26 15.75 -15.67
N LYS A 36 -5.71 16.65 -16.50
CA LYS A 36 -4.59 16.31 -17.37
C LYS A 36 -3.41 15.95 -16.49
N GLU A 37 -3.01 14.69 -16.50
CA GLU A 37 -1.77 14.27 -15.84
C GLU A 37 -0.59 15.02 -16.45
N ASN A 38 0.26 15.53 -15.57
CA ASN A 38 1.52 16.14 -15.99
C ASN A 38 2.48 15.00 -16.41
N THR A 39 2.83 14.93 -17.68
CA THR A 39 3.74 13.93 -18.23
C THR A 39 5.22 14.27 -18.00
N GLN A 40 5.52 15.41 -17.37
CA GLN A 40 6.88 15.80 -17.06
C GLN A 40 7.47 14.84 -16.01
N THR A 41 8.61 14.25 -16.33
CA THR A 41 9.35 13.35 -15.45
C THR A 41 10.74 13.91 -15.17
N GLU A 42 11.30 13.52 -14.01
CA GLU A 42 12.66 13.88 -13.62
C GLU A 42 13.33 12.72 -12.84
N ALA A 43 14.63 12.80 -12.65
CA ALA A 43 15.35 11.84 -11.82
C ALA A 43 14.86 11.94 -10.37
N TYR A 44 14.67 10.80 -9.71
CA TYR A 44 14.19 10.72 -8.34
C TYR A 44 14.87 9.59 -7.58
N GLU A 45 15.27 9.86 -6.35
CA GLU A 45 15.80 8.87 -5.42
C GLU A 45 15.16 9.06 -4.04
N VAL A 46 14.91 7.94 -3.35
CA VAL A 46 14.39 7.94 -1.97
C VAL A 46 14.85 6.69 -1.24
N GLU A 47 15.09 6.81 0.06
CA GLU A 47 15.33 5.69 0.96
C GLU A 47 14.04 5.36 1.71
N LEU A 48 13.67 4.08 1.74
CA LEU A 48 12.50 3.56 2.44
C LEU A 48 12.95 2.56 3.49
N SER A 49 12.52 2.77 4.72
CA SER A 49 12.64 1.80 5.83
C SER A 49 11.36 0.97 5.95
N ALA A 50 11.24 0.15 7.00
CA ALA A 50 10.01 -0.59 7.28
C ALA A 50 8.78 0.32 7.23
N GLY A 51 7.77 -0.07 6.46
CA GLY A 51 6.58 0.74 6.24
C GLY A 51 5.79 0.37 4.99
N HIS A 52 4.65 1.03 4.84
CA HIS A 52 3.75 0.91 3.71
C HIS A 52 3.68 2.23 2.94
N TYR A 53 4.00 2.22 1.64
CA TYR A 53 4.13 3.42 0.82
C TYR A 53 3.27 3.33 -0.42
N VAL A 54 2.54 4.40 -0.75
CA VAL A 54 1.58 4.45 -1.85
C VAL A 54 2.11 5.35 -2.97
N VAL A 55 2.10 4.81 -4.19
CA VAL A 55 2.50 5.55 -5.40
C VAL A 55 1.49 6.66 -5.70
N GLY A 56 2.00 7.85 -5.97
CA GLY A 56 1.20 9.05 -6.17
C GLY A 56 0.93 9.84 -4.89
N VAL A 57 1.32 9.29 -3.72
CA VAL A 57 1.23 9.95 -2.41
C VAL A 57 2.62 10.02 -1.77
N ASP A 58 3.23 8.86 -1.49
CA ASP A 58 4.54 8.77 -0.84
C ASP A 58 5.69 8.67 -1.85
N ILE A 59 5.43 8.09 -3.01
CA ILE A 59 6.41 7.82 -4.07
C ILE A 59 5.84 8.28 -5.40
N PRO A 60 6.59 9.04 -6.24
CA PRO A 60 6.16 9.37 -7.59
C PRO A 60 5.99 8.11 -8.46
N ALA A 61 5.06 8.13 -9.40
CA ALA A 61 4.94 7.05 -10.37
C ALA A 61 6.18 6.99 -11.28
N GLY A 62 6.70 5.77 -11.55
CA GLY A 62 7.91 5.58 -12.35
C GLY A 62 8.36 4.13 -12.45
N ILE A 63 9.47 3.92 -13.16
CA ILE A 63 10.20 2.66 -13.16
C ILE A 63 11.44 2.84 -12.29
N TYR A 64 11.67 1.92 -11.37
CA TYR A 64 12.70 2.05 -10.34
C TYR A 64 13.69 0.88 -10.34
N ASP A 65 14.92 1.19 -10.06
CA ASP A 65 15.90 0.22 -9.57
C ASP A 65 15.89 0.29 -8.04
N ILE A 66 15.94 -0.87 -7.40
CA ILE A 66 16.02 -0.99 -5.93
C ILE A 66 17.39 -1.50 -5.55
N THR A 67 17.96 -0.93 -4.48
CA THR A 67 19.16 -1.43 -3.83
C THR A 67 18.91 -1.51 -2.33
N ALA A 68 19.15 -2.68 -1.72
CA ALA A 68 19.21 -2.81 -0.27
C ALA A 68 20.48 -2.12 0.26
N ILE A 69 20.32 -1.18 1.19
CA ILE A 69 21.43 -0.40 1.75
C ILE A 69 21.71 -0.69 3.21
N LYS A 70 20.74 -1.35 3.91
CA LYS A 70 20.89 -1.76 5.30
C LYS A 70 19.90 -2.88 5.64
N GLY A 71 20.29 -3.75 6.59
CA GLY A 71 19.43 -4.79 7.17
C GLY A 71 18.91 -5.81 6.16
N THR A 72 17.88 -6.53 6.54
CA THR A 72 17.23 -7.56 5.72
C THR A 72 15.72 -7.56 5.97
N GLY A 73 14.94 -7.80 4.94
CA GLY A 73 13.48 -7.90 5.07
C GLY A 73 12.78 -8.17 3.75
N ASN A 74 11.50 -8.53 3.82
CA ASN A 74 10.71 -8.72 2.61
C ASN A 74 10.27 -7.39 2.03
N VAL A 75 10.46 -7.21 0.73
CA VAL A 75 9.94 -6.08 -0.05
C VAL A 75 8.91 -6.61 -1.01
N SER A 76 7.68 -6.12 -0.91
CA SER A 76 6.57 -6.54 -1.76
C SER A 76 5.79 -5.35 -2.30
N SER A 77 5.17 -5.51 -3.46
CA SER A 77 4.28 -4.50 -4.04
C SER A 77 2.92 -5.11 -4.41
N SER A 78 1.86 -4.29 -4.39
CA SER A 78 0.51 -4.76 -4.71
C SER A 78 0.36 -5.27 -6.14
N ASN A 79 1.27 -4.87 -7.05
CA ASN A 79 1.34 -5.33 -8.44
C ASN A 79 2.42 -6.40 -8.67
N MET A 80 2.74 -7.24 -7.68
CA MET A 80 3.86 -8.20 -7.74
C MET A 80 3.83 -9.11 -8.97
N TYR A 81 2.68 -9.38 -9.56
CA TYR A 81 2.52 -10.19 -10.78
C TYR A 81 2.47 -9.36 -12.08
N ASP A 82 2.52 -8.01 -12.00
CA ASP A 82 2.52 -7.08 -13.16
C ASP A 82 3.75 -6.14 -13.10
N GLY A 83 4.94 -6.73 -13.08
CA GLY A 83 6.21 -5.99 -13.01
C GLY A 83 6.56 -5.42 -11.64
N GLY A 84 5.87 -5.85 -10.61
CA GLY A 84 6.15 -5.53 -9.21
C GLY A 84 7.22 -6.43 -8.58
N ILE A 85 7.24 -6.50 -7.26
CA ILE A 85 8.23 -7.25 -6.47
C ILE A 85 7.56 -8.04 -5.35
N ASN A 86 8.12 -9.21 -5.02
CA ASN A 86 7.95 -9.91 -3.76
C ASN A 86 9.26 -10.68 -3.48
N GLN A 87 10.18 -10.05 -2.76
CA GLN A 87 11.55 -10.55 -2.62
C GLN A 87 12.13 -10.21 -1.25
N VAL A 88 12.85 -11.15 -0.65
CA VAL A 88 13.71 -10.84 0.49
C VAL A 88 14.88 -10.03 -0.01
N MET A 89 15.01 -8.80 0.46
CA MET A 89 16.11 -7.90 0.12
C MET A 89 17.01 -7.68 1.33
N GLY A 90 18.30 -7.61 1.11
CA GLY A 90 19.27 -7.44 2.18
C GLY A 90 20.68 -7.13 1.67
N THR A 91 21.55 -6.73 2.62
CA THR A 91 22.96 -6.42 2.32
C THR A 91 23.89 -7.64 2.55
N GLN A 92 23.36 -8.70 3.16
CA GLN A 92 24.12 -9.93 3.47
C GLN A 92 24.16 -10.85 2.26
N ASP A 93 25.28 -11.52 2.04
CA ASP A 93 25.42 -12.62 1.07
C ASP A 93 25.09 -13.94 1.80
N ASP A 94 23.80 -14.15 2.04
CA ASP A 94 23.26 -15.30 2.78
C ASP A 94 22.65 -16.37 1.87
N GLY A 95 22.74 -16.19 0.55
CA GLY A 95 22.15 -17.06 -0.47
C GLY A 95 20.62 -16.96 -0.58
N VAL A 96 19.97 -16.10 0.21
CA VAL A 96 18.51 -15.87 0.23
C VAL A 96 18.19 -14.43 -0.15
N SER A 97 18.93 -13.48 0.43
CA SER A 97 18.70 -12.06 0.23
C SER A 97 19.23 -11.57 -1.11
N VAL A 98 18.43 -10.74 -1.78
CA VAL A 98 18.82 -10.06 -3.02
C VAL A 98 19.21 -8.63 -2.71
N LYS A 99 20.39 -8.20 -3.15
CA LYS A 99 20.87 -6.84 -2.93
C LYS A 99 20.27 -5.81 -3.89
N GLU A 100 20.03 -6.22 -5.14
CA GLU A 100 19.51 -5.33 -6.18
C GLU A 100 18.34 -5.97 -6.92
N PHE A 101 17.36 -5.14 -7.28
CA PHE A 101 16.23 -5.51 -8.13
C PHE A 101 16.01 -4.41 -9.16
N LYS A 102 16.00 -4.76 -10.45
CA LYS A 102 15.96 -3.81 -11.57
C LYS A 102 14.58 -3.70 -12.19
N ASN A 103 14.27 -2.51 -12.72
CA ASN A 103 13.07 -2.24 -13.49
C ASN A 103 11.75 -2.53 -12.73
N LEU A 104 11.72 -2.27 -11.42
CA LEU A 104 10.48 -2.32 -10.64
C LEU A 104 9.48 -1.33 -11.20
N LYS A 105 8.30 -1.83 -11.55
CA LYS A 105 7.25 -1.03 -12.16
C LYS A 105 6.31 -0.47 -11.09
N LEU A 106 6.49 0.79 -10.74
CA LEU A 106 5.61 1.57 -9.86
C LEU A 106 4.98 2.73 -10.66
N ASP A 107 4.43 2.43 -11.84
CA ASP A 107 4.07 3.41 -12.87
C ASP A 107 2.59 3.86 -12.82
N LYS A 108 1.80 3.32 -11.90
CA LYS A 108 0.39 3.67 -11.71
C LYS A 108 0.14 4.14 -10.28
N LYS A 109 -0.76 5.11 -10.11
CA LYS A 109 -1.26 5.52 -8.79
C LYS A 109 -1.90 4.34 -8.07
N ASP A 110 -1.91 4.42 -6.76
CA ASP A 110 -2.50 3.44 -5.85
C ASP A 110 -1.77 2.07 -5.80
N ILE A 111 -0.69 1.87 -6.59
CA ILE A 111 0.24 0.76 -6.32
C ILE A 111 0.88 1.05 -4.95
N SER A 112 0.93 0.03 -4.10
CA SER A 112 1.66 0.11 -2.84
C SER A 112 2.95 -0.71 -2.89
N ILE A 113 3.95 -0.26 -2.13
CA ILE A 113 5.14 -1.03 -1.80
C ILE A 113 5.28 -1.10 -0.29
N THR A 114 5.52 -2.31 0.22
CA THR A 114 5.73 -2.56 1.65
C THR A 114 7.14 -3.06 1.87
N VAL A 115 7.82 -2.46 2.83
CA VAL A 115 9.13 -2.90 3.31
C VAL A 115 8.93 -3.46 4.70
N ASN A 116 9.24 -4.74 4.89
CA ASN A 116 9.16 -5.43 6.17
C ASN A 116 10.55 -5.68 6.76
N GLY A 117 10.60 -6.01 8.05
CA GLY A 117 11.84 -6.30 8.77
C GLY A 117 12.73 -5.06 8.93
N THR A 118 14.04 -5.28 9.01
CA THR A 118 15.03 -4.21 9.23
C THR A 118 15.63 -3.67 7.94
N ALA A 119 15.10 -4.10 6.78
CA ALA A 119 15.57 -3.63 5.49
C ALA A 119 15.39 -2.12 5.34
N VAL A 120 16.41 -1.46 4.82
CA VAL A 120 16.32 -0.13 4.25
C VAL A 120 16.72 -0.26 2.78
N ILE A 121 15.83 0.18 1.91
CA ILE A 121 16.03 0.13 0.46
C ILE A 121 16.14 1.53 -0.12
N LYS A 122 16.95 1.68 -1.16
CA LYS A 122 17.00 2.87 -1.99
C LYS A 122 16.27 2.59 -3.29
N LEU A 123 15.29 3.41 -3.61
CA LEU A 123 14.63 3.46 -4.92
C LEU A 123 15.31 4.53 -5.77
N SER A 124 15.64 4.22 -7.01
CA SER A 124 16.21 5.17 -7.98
C SER A 124 15.47 5.10 -9.29
N SER A 125 15.00 6.23 -9.82
CA SER A 125 14.37 6.34 -11.15
C SER A 125 15.04 7.46 -11.94
N LYS A 126 15.22 7.23 -13.25
CA LYS A 126 15.68 8.28 -14.17
C LYS A 126 14.55 9.20 -14.63
N ALA A 127 13.30 8.76 -14.49
CA ALA A 127 12.12 9.43 -15.02
C ALA A 127 10.89 9.13 -14.14
N ALA A 128 10.73 9.83 -13.03
CA ALA A 128 9.60 9.74 -12.12
C ALA A 128 8.68 10.96 -12.25
N GLN A 129 7.37 10.77 -12.05
CA GLN A 129 6.35 11.83 -12.17
C GLN A 129 6.21 12.62 -10.85
N THR A 130 7.28 13.29 -10.42
CA THR A 130 7.36 13.97 -9.12
C THR A 130 6.28 15.06 -8.94
N LYS A 131 5.85 15.72 -10.03
CA LYS A 131 4.84 16.78 -10.00
C LYS A 131 3.40 16.26 -9.87
N ASN A 132 3.21 14.94 -9.88
CA ASN A 132 1.90 14.31 -9.74
C ASN A 132 1.64 13.78 -8.31
N LEU A 133 2.56 14.02 -7.36
CA LEU A 133 2.34 13.67 -5.96
C LEU A 133 1.18 14.48 -5.39
N LYS A 134 0.31 13.77 -4.67
CA LYS A 134 -0.81 14.36 -3.92
C LYS A 134 -0.43 14.42 -2.43
N PRO A 135 -0.89 15.44 -1.70
CA PRO A 135 -0.76 15.45 -0.25
C PRO A 135 -1.39 14.20 0.37
N LYS A 136 -0.75 13.66 1.37
CA LYS A 136 -1.30 12.56 2.16
C LYS A 136 -2.51 13.06 2.96
N GLU A 137 -3.66 12.46 2.72
CA GLU A 137 -4.86 12.71 3.52
C GLU A 137 -4.89 11.75 4.71
N ASN A 138 -4.75 12.29 5.91
CA ASN A 138 -4.81 11.52 7.14
C ASN A 138 -5.85 12.09 8.11
N PRO A 139 -6.96 11.38 8.37
CA PRO A 139 -7.99 11.82 9.30
C PRO A 139 -7.52 11.75 10.78
N ALA A 140 -6.56 10.87 11.11
CA ALA A 140 -6.04 10.74 12.47
C ALA A 140 -5.34 12.01 12.94
N LYS A 141 -5.64 12.41 14.20
CA LYS A 141 -5.04 13.60 14.82
C LYS A 141 -4.39 13.31 16.16
N LYS A 142 -4.68 12.16 16.77
CA LYS A 142 -4.21 11.82 18.11
C LYS A 142 -3.08 10.80 18.07
N GLU A 143 -2.14 10.98 18.97
CA GLU A 143 -1.14 10.00 19.31
C GLU A 143 -1.65 9.05 20.38
N TYR A 144 -1.20 7.79 20.36
CA TYR A 144 -1.54 6.78 21.35
C TYR A 144 -0.30 6.08 21.84
N THR A 145 -0.33 5.59 23.08
CA THR A 145 0.71 4.70 23.62
C THR A 145 0.01 3.44 24.14
N PHE A 146 0.44 2.29 23.62
CA PHE A 146 -0.13 1.01 23.97
C PHE A 146 0.94 0.03 24.45
N SER A 147 0.60 -0.73 25.49
CA SER A 147 1.31 -1.95 25.89
C SER A 147 0.57 -3.19 25.40
N SER A 148 0.97 -4.38 25.86
CA SER A 148 0.35 -5.63 25.41
C SER A 148 -1.16 -5.62 25.57
N GLY A 149 -1.89 -5.93 24.51
CA GLY A 149 -3.35 -5.93 24.46
C GLY A 149 -3.90 -5.99 23.03
N ASN A 150 -5.23 -6.07 22.94
CA ASN A 150 -5.96 -5.98 21.67
C ASN A 150 -6.72 -4.65 21.66
N TYR A 151 -6.59 -3.89 20.60
CA TYR A 151 -7.16 -2.56 20.43
C TYR A 151 -7.96 -2.50 19.13
N VAL A 152 -9.11 -1.83 19.15
CA VAL A 152 -10.02 -1.76 18.00
C VAL A 152 -10.09 -0.33 17.47
N VAL A 153 -9.84 -0.18 16.20
CA VAL A 153 -9.97 1.11 15.50
C VAL A 153 -11.44 1.53 15.42
N GLY A 154 -11.71 2.79 15.68
CA GLY A 154 -13.06 3.34 15.85
C GLY A 154 -13.56 3.30 17.29
N LYS A 155 -12.88 2.53 18.17
CA LYS A 155 -13.19 2.47 19.61
C LYS A 155 -12.02 2.98 20.47
N ASP A 156 -10.86 2.37 20.32
CA ASP A 156 -9.66 2.67 21.11
C ASP A 156 -8.68 3.57 20.36
N ILE A 157 -8.73 3.55 19.02
CA ILE A 157 -7.85 4.27 18.09
C ILE A 157 -8.73 4.98 17.06
N GLU A 158 -8.43 6.23 16.71
CA GLU A 158 -9.03 6.89 15.53
C GLU A 158 -8.57 6.19 14.25
N ARG A 159 -9.44 6.04 13.26
CA ARG A 159 -9.02 5.56 11.93
C ARG A 159 -8.01 6.51 11.31
N GLY A 160 -7.06 5.97 10.55
CA GLY A 160 -6.06 6.77 9.85
C GLY A 160 -4.79 6.05 9.54
N ILE A 161 -3.76 6.82 9.23
CA ILE A 161 -2.42 6.35 8.88
C ILE A 161 -1.48 6.69 10.03
N TYR A 162 -0.74 5.71 10.50
CA TYR A 162 0.14 5.87 11.66
C TYR A 162 1.55 5.40 11.41
N ASP A 163 2.51 6.14 11.94
CA ASP A 163 3.85 5.64 12.17
C ASP A 163 3.86 4.97 13.56
N ILE A 164 4.34 3.73 13.61
CA ILE A 164 4.37 2.90 14.82
C ILE A 164 5.80 2.85 15.31
N ILE A 165 6.03 3.25 16.56
CA ILE A 165 7.36 3.37 17.15
C ILE A 165 7.45 2.50 18.40
N ALA A 166 8.50 1.65 18.50
CA ALA A 166 8.82 0.94 19.73
C ALA A 166 9.30 1.89 20.81
N VAL A 167 8.68 1.85 21.99
CA VAL A 167 9.03 2.72 23.13
C VAL A 167 9.76 1.95 24.22
N LYS A 168 9.35 0.68 24.45
CA LYS A 168 9.93 -0.15 25.52
C LYS A 168 9.73 -1.63 25.24
N GLY A 169 10.77 -2.44 25.49
CA GLY A 169 10.72 -3.89 25.36
C GLY A 169 10.79 -4.36 23.91
N ASN A 170 10.52 -5.65 23.71
CA ASN A 170 10.54 -6.31 22.41
C ASN A 170 9.30 -7.20 22.30
N GLY A 171 8.71 -7.29 21.10
CA GLY A 171 7.54 -8.13 20.91
C GLY A 171 6.91 -7.98 19.53
N ASN A 172 5.82 -8.69 19.31
CA ASN A 172 5.12 -8.67 18.03
C ASN A 172 3.98 -7.66 18.01
N ILE A 173 3.80 -7.01 16.86
CA ILE A 173 2.65 -6.18 16.54
C ILE A 173 2.03 -6.72 15.27
N SER A 174 0.73 -6.98 15.30
CA SER A 174 -0.02 -7.41 14.13
C SER A 174 -1.39 -6.75 14.05
N SER A 175 -1.90 -6.57 12.84
CA SER A 175 -3.27 -6.17 12.58
C SER A 175 -3.97 -7.16 11.66
N ASP A 176 -5.29 -7.29 11.77
CA ASP A 176 -6.06 -8.22 10.95
C ASP A 176 -6.13 -7.80 9.47
N ASN A 177 -5.78 -6.54 9.15
CA ASN A 177 -5.60 -6.03 7.79
C ASN A 177 -4.13 -6.02 7.32
N MET A 178 -3.26 -6.88 7.84
CA MET A 178 -1.80 -6.87 7.57
C MET A 178 -1.44 -6.95 6.08
N PHE A 179 -2.29 -7.54 5.24
CA PHE A 179 -2.09 -7.61 3.78
C PHE A 179 -2.68 -6.42 3.02
N ASP A 180 -3.38 -5.52 3.73
CA ASP A 180 -4.08 -4.37 3.17
C ASP A 180 -3.64 -3.07 3.87
N GLY A 181 -2.34 -2.84 3.86
CA GLY A 181 -1.69 -1.67 4.45
C GLY A 181 -1.53 -1.69 5.97
N GLY A 182 -1.93 -2.76 6.66
CA GLY A 182 -1.71 -2.96 8.08
C GLY A 182 -0.28 -3.42 8.41
N ILE A 183 -0.12 -4.19 9.48
CA ILE A 183 1.20 -4.54 10.00
C ILE A 183 1.24 -5.99 10.52
N ASN A 184 2.40 -6.64 10.38
CA ASN A 184 2.82 -7.83 11.14
C ASN A 184 4.35 -7.83 11.25
N GLU A 185 4.87 -7.31 12.37
CA GLU A 185 6.28 -7.09 12.58
C GLU A 185 6.73 -7.38 14.00
N VAL A 186 7.99 -7.76 14.15
CA VAL A 186 8.65 -7.90 15.45
C VAL A 186 9.35 -6.59 15.78
N PHE A 187 8.85 -5.89 16.79
CA PHE A 187 9.37 -4.61 17.25
C PHE A 187 10.31 -4.74 18.42
N GLY A 188 11.25 -3.79 18.54
CA GLY A 188 12.11 -3.72 19.70
C GLY A 188 12.91 -2.42 19.81
N THR A 189 13.31 -2.13 21.05
CA THR A 189 14.15 -0.98 21.38
C THR A 189 15.65 -1.32 21.42
N SER A 190 16.02 -2.61 21.47
CA SER A 190 17.40 -3.05 21.34
C SER A 190 17.92 -2.73 19.93
N GLY A 191 19.24 -2.55 19.82
CA GLY A 191 19.91 -2.26 18.54
C GLY A 191 20.08 -3.47 17.63
N ASP A 192 19.48 -4.62 17.96
CA ASP A 192 19.62 -5.86 17.21
C ASP A 192 18.93 -5.76 15.85
N GLU A 193 19.53 -6.35 14.83
CA GLU A 193 19.02 -6.40 13.46
C GLU A 193 17.74 -7.23 13.32
N LEU A 194 17.26 -7.86 14.39
CA LEU A 194 16.04 -8.65 14.43
C LEU A 194 14.77 -7.81 14.64
N TYR A 195 14.92 -6.57 15.13
CA TYR A 195 13.79 -5.76 15.59
C TYR A 195 13.59 -4.50 14.76
N VAL A 196 12.36 -4.29 14.33
CA VAL A 196 11.91 -3.02 13.76
C VAL A 196 11.75 -2.01 14.89
N LYS A 197 12.32 -0.81 14.74
CA LYS A 197 12.13 0.30 15.71
C LYS A 197 10.95 1.17 15.35
N GLU A 198 10.73 1.36 14.07
CA GLU A 198 9.66 2.19 13.51
C GLU A 198 9.12 1.53 12.24
N PHE A 199 7.81 1.48 12.11
CA PHE A 199 7.10 1.10 10.88
C PHE A 199 6.25 2.27 10.43
N LYS A 200 6.46 2.75 9.21
CA LYS A 200 5.82 3.94 8.66
C LYS A 200 4.53 3.62 7.94
N ASN A 201 3.59 4.55 8.05
CA ASN A 201 2.36 4.56 7.25
C ASN A 201 1.48 3.31 7.41
N ALA A 202 1.41 2.70 8.59
CA ALA A 202 0.42 1.65 8.84
C ALA A 202 -1.00 2.22 8.69
N TYR A 203 -1.82 1.59 7.85
CA TYR A 203 -3.17 2.05 7.54
C TYR A 203 -4.22 1.28 8.33
N PHE A 204 -5.04 2.00 9.10
CA PHE A 204 -6.07 1.43 9.96
C PHE A 204 -7.45 2.03 9.67
N ASN A 205 -8.34 1.19 9.13
CA ASN A 205 -9.76 1.47 8.97
C ASN A 205 -10.56 1.15 10.24
N ASP A 206 -11.79 1.63 10.31
CA ASP A 206 -12.72 1.27 11.38
C ASP A 206 -12.87 -0.26 11.49
N ASN A 207 -12.95 -0.76 12.71
CA ASN A 207 -13.04 -2.16 13.13
C ASN A 207 -11.75 -3.00 12.92
N VAL A 208 -10.67 -2.45 12.38
CA VAL A 208 -9.37 -3.15 12.37
C VAL A 208 -8.95 -3.44 13.80
N GLN A 209 -8.52 -4.68 14.06
CA GLN A 209 -7.98 -5.11 15.33
C GLN A 209 -6.45 -5.06 15.30
N LEU A 210 -5.87 -4.26 16.20
CA LEU A 210 -4.44 -4.18 16.43
C LEU A 210 -4.08 -5.00 17.68
N THR A 211 -3.20 -5.98 17.53
CA THR A 211 -2.67 -6.78 18.63
C THR A 211 -1.23 -6.38 18.91
N VAL A 212 -0.95 -6.03 20.16
CA VAL A 212 0.39 -5.70 20.68
C VAL A 212 0.78 -6.76 21.71
N SER A 213 1.96 -7.35 21.58
CA SER A 213 2.42 -8.40 22.48
C SER A 213 3.90 -8.20 22.85
N GLY A 214 4.22 -8.07 24.15
CA GLY A 214 5.59 -8.00 24.68
C GLY A 214 6.31 -6.66 24.56
N VAL A 215 5.76 -5.71 23.80
CA VAL A 215 6.35 -4.40 23.53
C VAL A 215 5.40 -3.28 23.93
N THR A 216 5.93 -2.12 24.29
CA THR A 216 5.15 -0.87 24.37
C THR A 216 5.44 -0.04 23.13
N ILE A 217 4.39 0.43 22.46
CA ILE A 217 4.46 1.21 21.23
C ILE A 217 3.83 2.58 21.36
N LYS A 218 4.24 3.49 20.49
CA LYS A 218 3.56 4.76 20.23
C LYS A 218 3.03 4.76 18.79
N LEU A 219 1.77 5.13 18.62
CA LEU A 219 1.17 5.45 17.32
C LEU A 219 1.23 6.98 17.16
N VAL A 220 1.83 7.43 16.06
CA VAL A 220 1.90 8.85 15.68
C VAL A 220 1.22 9.02 14.33
N PRO A 221 0.25 9.96 14.18
CA PRO A 221 -0.35 10.21 12.87
C PRO A 221 0.72 10.56 11.83
N SER A 222 0.80 9.77 10.73
CA SER A 222 1.74 10.01 9.63
C SER A 222 1.46 11.34 8.93
N LYS A 223 2.51 12.03 8.49
CA LYS A 223 2.48 13.33 7.79
C LYS A 223 2.55 13.16 6.28
#